data_1bfc2b2a7f3aee5213ae1297fe1edbda
#
_entry.id   1bfc2b2a7f3aee5213ae1297fe1edbda
#
_cell.length_a   1.000
_cell.length_b   1.000
_cell.length_c   1.000
_cell.angle_alpha   90.00
_cell.angle_beta   90.00
_cell.angle_gamma   90.00
#
_symmetry.space_group_name_H-M   'P 1'
#
loop_
_entity.id
_entity.type
_entity.pdbx_description
1 polymer ?
#
loop_
_entity_poly.entity_id
_entity_poly.type
_entity_poly.pdbx_seq_one_letter_code
_entity_poly.pdbx_strand_id
1 'polypeptide(L)'
;MEERQKYKLNVGKIDEGFVIDHIRPGMGLMLYHDMGLNKLDCSVAIIQNASSKKMGKKDIIKVETSIDNFNLDIISLLDHNATIDVIKDGEIIDKPRLPLPKEVKNIIRCKNPRCISSIEQGLDQIFVLTDADTATYRCKYCETEYGKKQG
;
A
#
# COMPACT_ATOMS: atom_id res chain seq x y z
N MET A 1 20.83 23.85 -18.09
CA MET A 1 20.87 22.52 -17.49
C MET A 1 20.94 22.55 -15.98
N GLU A 2 21.71 23.42 -15.38
CA GLU A 2 21.75 23.57 -13.93
C GLU A 2 20.44 24.08 -13.36
N GLU A 3 19.72 24.94 -14.09
CA GLU A 3 18.43 25.44 -13.67
C GLU A 3 17.35 24.38 -13.63
N ARG A 4 17.39 23.39 -14.51
CA ARG A 4 16.45 22.27 -14.49
C ARG A 4 16.65 21.37 -13.29
N GLN A 5 17.89 21.22 -12.80
CA GLN A 5 18.16 20.44 -11.60
C GLN A 5 17.71 21.17 -10.34
N LYS A 6 17.79 22.51 -10.36
CA LYS A 6 17.39 23.36 -9.25
C LYS A 6 15.89 23.26 -8.96
N TYR A 7 15.08 23.01 -9.97
CA TYR A 7 13.62 22.89 -9.86
C TYR A 7 13.10 21.45 -9.87
N LYS A 8 14.01 20.48 -9.94
CA LYS A 8 13.61 19.08 -9.84
C LYS A 8 13.11 18.81 -8.42
N LEU A 9 11.86 18.40 -8.33
CA LEU A 9 11.30 17.96 -7.06
C LEU A 9 12.11 16.80 -6.51
N ASN A 10 12.60 16.94 -5.28
CA ASN A 10 13.40 15.89 -4.62
C ASN A 10 12.55 14.75 -4.08
N VAL A 11 11.42 14.47 -4.73
CA VAL A 11 10.55 13.35 -4.33
C VAL A 11 11.21 12.00 -4.60
N GLY A 12 12.36 12.00 -5.27
CA GLY A 12 13.10 10.76 -5.54
C GLY A 12 14.04 10.31 -4.44
N LYS A 13 14.43 11.22 -3.53
CA LYS A 13 15.43 10.91 -2.51
C LYS A 13 14.83 10.93 -1.13
N ILE A 14 14.88 9.81 -0.45
CA ILE A 14 14.57 9.72 0.98
C ILE A 14 15.80 9.13 1.67
N ASP A 15 16.07 9.58 2.90
CA ASP A 15 17.18 9.05 3.70
C ASP A 15 16.84 7.73 4.34
N GLU A 16 15.68 7.64 4.94
CA GLU A 16 15.19 6.41 5.56
C GLU A 16 13.69 6.29 5.32
N GLY A 17 13.25 5.12 4.88
CA GLY A 17 11.84 4.88 4.65
C GLY A 17 11.59 3.81 3.60
N PHE A 18 10.49 3.97 2.89
CA PHE A 18 10.01 2.97 1.92
C PHE A 18 9.61 3.65 0.62
N VAL A 19 9.88 2.95 -0.48
CA VAL A 19 9.29 3.28 -1.77
C VAL A 19 8.44 2.08 -2.18
N ILE A 20 7.15 2.32 -2.38
CA ILE A 20 6.23 1.32 -2.90
C ILE A 20 6.04 1.64 -4.37
N ASP A 21 6.52 0.75 -5.23
CA ASP A 21 6.55 0.96 -6.67
C ASP A 21 5.69 -0.08 -7.38
N HIS A 22 5.44 0.12 -8.66
CA HIS A 22 4.66 -0.79 -9.50
C HIS A 22 3.24 -1.02 -8.99
N ILE A 23 2.66 -0.01 -8.37
CA ILE A 23 1.26 -0.02 -7.94
C ILE A 23 0.40 0.21 -9.17
N ARG A 24 -0.69 -0.55 -9.30
CA ARG A 24 -1.64 -0.35 -10.40
C ARG A 24 -2.17 1.08 -10.39
N PRO A 25 -2.30 1.71 -11.57
CA PRO A 25 -2.81 3.08 -11.65
C PRO A 25 -4.17 3.21 -10.97
N GLY A 26 -4.30 4.23 -10.13
CA GLY A 26 -5.52 4.48 -9.37
C GLY A 26 -5.57 3.81 -8.01
N MET A 27 -4.67 2.87 -7.72
CA MET A 27 -4.65 2.18 -6.42
C MET A 27 -3.76 2.87 -5.39
N GLY A 28 -2.89 3.78 -5.82
CA GLY A 28 -1.96 4.44 -4.91
C GLY A 28 -2.67 5.23 -3.81
N LEU A 29 -3.71 5.97 -4.15
CA LEU A 29 -4.45 6.77 -3.18
C LEU A 29 -5.22 5.90 -2.20
N MET A 30 -5.81 4.81 -2.67
CA MET A 30 -6.49 3.84 -1.81
C MET A 30 -5.50 3.22 -0.82
N LEU A 31 -4.33 2.82 -1.31
CA LEU A 31 -3.27 2.27 -0.47
C LEU A 31 -2.82 3.27 0.58
N TYR A 32 -2.65 4.52 0.20
CA TYR A 32 -2.30 5.60 1.11
C TYR A 32 -3.28 5.71 2.28
N HIS A 33 -4.57 5.72 1.98
CA HIS A 33 -5.61 5.80 3.01
C HIS A 33 -5.69 4.53 3.86
N ASP A 34 -5.65 3.38 3.21
CA ASP A 34 -5.82 2.11 3.91
C ASP A 34 -4.63 1.75 4.79
N MET A 35 -3.44 2.23 4.43
CA MET A 35 -2.26 2.10 5.29
C MET A 35 -2.24 3.12 6.43
N GLY A 36 -3.17 4.07 6.43
CA GLY A 36 -3.19 5.13 7.43
C GLY A 36 -2.05 6.13 7.31
N LEU A 37 -1.47 6.25 6.12
CA LEU A 37 -0.34 7.16 5.90
C LEU A 37 -0.71 8.62 6.14
N ASN A 38 -1.98 8.97 5.96
CA ASN A 38 -2.50 10.31 6.23
C ASN A 38 -2.49 10.68 7.72
N LYS A 39 -2.36 9.68 8.59
CA LYS A 39 -2.32 9.88 10.04
C LYS A 39 -0.91 9.94 10.61
N LEU A 40 0.08 9.63 9.79
CA LEU A 40 1.47 9.63 10.21
C LEU A 40 2.06 11.04 10.14
N ASP A 41 2.89 11.35 11.12
CA ASP A 41 3.64 12.61 11.15
C ASP A 41 4.97 12.42 10.41
N CYS A 42 4.88 12.14 9.11
CA CYS A 42 6.04 11.94 8.28
C CYS A 42 5.75 12.42 6.86
N SER A 43 6.80 12.60 6.08
CA SER A 43 6.67 13.04 4.70
C SER A 43 6.25 11.88 3.81
N VAL A 44 5.16 12.08 3.05
CA VAL A 44 4.65 11.08 2.11
C VAL A 44 4.44 11.76 0.76
N ALA A 45 4.95 11.14 -0.30
CA ALA A 45 4.73 11.59 -1.67
C ALA A 45 4.03 10.50 -2.45
N ILE A 46 3.01 10.88 -3.22
CA ILE A 46 2.27 9.98 -4.09
C ILE A 46 2.45 10.46 -5.52
N ILE A 47 2.89 9.58 -6.40
CA ILE A 47 2.99 9.88 -7.83
C ILE A 47 1.97 8.98 -8.54
N GLN A 48 1.01 9.60 -9.19
CA GLN A 48 -0.01 8.88 -9.96
C GLN A 48 0.33 8.89 -11.44
N ASN A 49 0.06 7.79 -12.11
CA ASN A 49 0.23 7.66 -13.55
C ASN A 49 1.65 7.95 -14.03
N ALA A 50 2.64 7.51 -13.27
CA ALA A 50 4.03 7.58 -13.70
C ALA A 50 4.26 6.62 -14.87
N SER A 51 5.15 6.98 -15.79
CA SER A 51 5.49 6.10 -16.91
C SER A 51 6.17 4.82 -16.43
N SER A 52 5.73 3.69 -16.96
CA SER A 52 6.28 2.39 -16.61
C SER A 52 6.51 1.57 -17.87
N LYS A 53 7.72 1.07 -18.05
CA LYS A 53 8.02 0.19 -19.18
C LYS A 53 7.29 -1.14 -19.07
N LYS A 54 7.09 -1.61 -17.84
CA LYS A 54 6.46 -2.90 -17.58
C LYS A 54 4.95 -2.84 -17.63
N MET A 55 4.36 -1.73 -17.16
CA MET A 55 2.91 -1.62 -16.94
C MET A 55 2.25 -0.55 -17.82
N GLY A 56 3.02 0.24 -18.54
CA GLY A 56 2.52 1.45 -19.22
C GLY A 56 2.42 2.61 -18.26
N LYS A 57 1.57 2.49 -17.26
CA LYS A 57 1.42 3.47 -16.16
C LYS A 57 1.50 2.74 -14.82
N LYS A 58 1.96 3.46 -13.81
CA LYS A 58 2.02 2.94 -12.43
C LYS A 58 1.85 4.07 -11.44
N ASP A 59 1.47 3.73 -10.22
CA ASP A 59 1.51 4.66 -9.10
C ASP A 59 2.72 4.32 -8.21
N ILE A 60 3.24 5.33 -7.53
CA ILE A 60 4.40 5.19 -6.63
C ILE A 60 4.07 5.94 -5.34
N ILE A 61 4.40 5.34 -4.20
CA ILE A 61 4.30 6.00 -2.90
C ILE A 61 5.68 5.99 -2.25
N LYS A 62 6.11 7.16 -1.78
CA LYS A 62 7.37 7.32 -1.05
C LYS A 62 7.05 7.78 0.35
N VAL A 63 7.53 7.04 1.35
CA VAL A 63 7.27 7.31 2.75
C VAL A 63 8.61 7.50 3.46
N GLU A 64 8.80 8.67 4.04
CA GLU A 64 10.02 8.98 4.79
C GLU A 64 9.72 8.81 6.27
N THR A 65 10.14 7.69 6.83
CA THR A 65 9.86 7.30 8.23
C THR A 65 10.86 6.25 8.69
N SER A 66 10.86 5.96 9.99
CA SER A 66 11.64 4.85 10.51
C SER A 66 11.13 3.52 9.96
N ILE A 67 12.05 2.69 9.48
CA ILE A 67 11.72 1.41 8.85
C ILE A 67 11.19 0.36 9.83
N ASP A 68 11.30 0.62 11.14
CA ASP A 68 10.89 -0.35 12.17
C ASP A 68 9.38 -0.36 12.44
N ASN A 69 8.64 0.59 11.90
CA ASN A 69 7.23 0.81 12.26
C ASN A 69 6.24 0.55 11.12
N PHE A 70 6.55 -0.37 10.23
CA PHE A 70 5.72 -0.55 9.05
C PHE A 70 5.15 -1.95 8.92
N ASN A 71 3.82 -2.02 8.70
CA ASN A 71 3.15 -3.27 8.38
C ASN A 71 2.98 -3.37 6.87
N LEU A 72 3.74 -4.26 6.25
CA LEU A 72 3.75 -4.43 4.80
C LEU A 72 2.62 -5.34 4.30
N ASP A 73 1.90 -6.02 5.18
CA ASP A 73 0.86 -6.97 4.80
C ASP A 73 -0.27 -6.32 4.00
N ILE A 74 -0.57 -5.07 4.33
CA ILE A 74 -1.66 -4.35 3.66
C ILE A 74 -1.37 -4.12 2.17
N ILE A 75 -0.11 -4.00 1.81
CA ILE A 75 0.27 -3.75 0.41
C ILE A 75 -0.08 -4.94 -0.46
N SER A 76 0.19 -6.15 0.02
CA SER A 76 -0.14 -7.37 -0.72
C SER A 76 -1.64 -7.59 -0.88
N LEU A 77 -2.44 -7.05 0.05
CA LEU A 77 -3.90 -7.13 -0.04
C LEU A 77 -4.45 -6.31 -1.20
N LEU A 78 -3.82 -5.16 -1.48
CA LEU A 78 -4.29 -4.26 -2.52
C LEU A 78 -3.64 -4.54 -3.86
N ASP A 79 -2.35 -4.81 -3.86
CA ASP A 79 -1.61 -5.03 -5.11
C ASP A 79 -0.39 -5.91 -4.84
N HIS A 80 -0.54 -7.21 -5.10
CA HIS A 80 0.53 -8.18 -4.91
C HIS A 80 1.67 -8.02 -5.94
N ASN A 81 1.47 -7.25 -7.00
CA ASN A 81 2.49 -6.95 -7.99
C ASN A 81 3.34 -5.74 -7.61
N ALA A 82 2.93 -5.00 -6.60
CA ALA A 82 3.72 -3.87 -6.11
C ALA A 82 5.05 -4.36 -5.54
N THR A 83 6.06 -3.54 -5.63
CA THR A 83 7.38 -3.83 -5.08
C THR A 83 7.70 -2.82 -4.00
N ILE A 84 8.52 -3.23 -3.04
CA ILE A 84 8.94 -2.36 -1.95
C ILE A 84 10.45 -2.26 -1.94
N ASP A 85 10.94 -1.02 -1.87
CA ASP A 85 12.33 -0.75 -1.61
C ASP A 85 12.45 -0.15 -0.21
N VAL A 86 13.24 -0.78 0.65
CA VAL A 86 13.55 -0.27 1.98
C VAL A 86 14.82 0.56 1.86
N ILE A 87 14.76 1.81 2.31
CA ILE A 87 15.85 2.77 2.15
C ILE A 87 16.40 3.17 3.51
N LYS A 88 17.70 3.17 3.63
CA LYS A 88 18.41 3.66 4.81
C LYS A 88 19.70 4.33 4.37
N ASP A 89 19.99 5.49 4.94
CA ASP A 89 21.15 6.32 4.58
C ASP A 89 21.20 6.63 3.08
N GLY A 90 20.03 6.83 2.48
CA GLY A 90 19.90 7.17 1.08
C GLY A 90 20.08 6.03 0.10
N GLU A 91 20.28 4.81 0.60
CA GLU A 91 20.52 3.64 -0.24
C GLU A 91 19.46 2.57 -0.01
N ILE A 92 19.16 1.81 -1.07
CA ILE A 92 18.26 0.67 -0.98
C ILE A 92 18.99 -0.46 -0.26
N ILE A 93 18.51 -0.82 0.93
CA ILE A 93 19.13 -1.88 1.74
C ILE A 93 18.41 -3.21 1.64
N ASP A 94 17.17 -3.21 1.18
CA ASP A 94 16.37 -4.43 1.09
C ASP A 94 15.24 -4.24 0.07
N LYS A 95 14.85 -5.35 -0.55
CA LYS A 95 13.69 -5.45 -1.44
C LYS A 95 12.83 -6.61 -0.97
N PRO A 96 12.09 -6.45 0.13
CA PRO A 96 11.33 -7.56 0.69
C PRO A 96 10.24 -8.02 -0.26
N ARG A 97 9.98 -9.32 -0.24
CA ARG A 97 8.82 -9.87 -0.92
C ARG A 97 7.58 -9.55 -0.12
N LEU A 98 6.51 -9.21 -0.82
CA LEU A 98 5.24 -8.98 -0.17
C LEU A 98 4.68 -10.30 0.35
N PRO A 99 4.31 -10.38 1.63
CA PRO A 99 3.71 -11.59 2.16
C PRO A 99 2.29 -11.77 1.62
N LEU A 100 1.84 -13.03 1.56
CA LEU A 100 0.45 -13.36 1.31
C LEU A 100 -0.04 -14.18 2.50
N PRO A 101 -0.28 -13.55 3.65
CA PRO A 101 -0.77 -14.30 4.81
C PRO A 101 -2.15 -14.88 4.52
N LYS A 102 -2.44 -16.03 5.13
CA LYS A 102 -3.74 -16.68 4.97
C LYS A 102 -4.87 -15.87 5.60
N GLU A 103 -4.56 -15.10 6.61
CA GLU A 103 -5.54 -14.30 7.33
C GLU A 103 -4.86 -13.03 7.83
N VAL A 104 -5.56 -11.90 7.75
CA VAL A 104 -5.11 -10.65 8.33
C VAL A 104 -6.16 -10.15 9.32
N LYS A 105 -5.70 -9.62 10.45
CA LYS A 105 -6.55 -9.23 11.55
C LYS A 105 -6.29 -7.78 11.93
N ASN A 106 -7.34 -6.97 11.90
CA ASN A 106 -7.30 -5.56 12.32
C ASN A 106 -6.31 -4.69 11.54
N ILE A 107 -6.01 -5.07 10.29
CA ILE A 107 -5.16 -4.29 9.40
C ILE A 107 -6.00 -3.42 8.49
N ILE A 108 -7.08 -3.98 7.96
CA ILE A 108 -8.03 -3.30 7.08
C ILE A 108 -9.44 -3.47 7.61
N ARG A 109 -10.31 -2.57 7.23
CA ARG A 109 -11.72 -2.61 7.67
C ARG A 109 -12.63 -2.98 6.53
N CYS A 110 -13.67 -3.75 6.83
CA CYS A 110 -14.71 -4.07 5.87
C CYS A 110 -15.46 -2.80 5.48
N LYS A 111 -15.63 -2.58 4.19
CA LYS A 111 -16.32 -1.40 3.66
C LYS A 111 -17.80 -1.65 3.40
N ASN A 112 -18.28 -2.87 3.67
CA ASN A 112 -19.71 -3.18 3.57
C ASN A 112 -20.43 -2.67 4.81
N PRO A 113 -21.30 -1.66 4.68
CA PRO A 113 -21.98 -1.08 5.86
C PRO A 113 -22.96 -2.05 6.52
N ARG A 114 -23.34 -3.13 5.83
CA ARG A 114 -24.25 -4.15 6.36
C ARG A 114 -23.51 -5.29 7.07
N CYS A 115 -22.18 -5.30 7.02
CA CYS A 115 -21.41 -6.35 7.69
C CYS A 115 -21.50 -6.17 9.21
N ILE A 116 -21.64 -7.29 9.93
CA ILE A 116 -21.67 -7.27 11.39
C ILE A 116 -20.42 -6.58 11.97
N SER A 117 -19.28 -6.74 11.33
CA SER A 117 -18.04 -6.11 11.75
C SER A 117 -18.04 -4.59 11.57
N SER A 118 -18.94 -4.07 10.72
CA SER A 118 -19.11 -2.62 10.54
C SER A 118 -20.13 -2.04 11.51
N ILE A 119 -21.04 -2.87 12.03
CA ILE A 119 -22.13 -2.47 12.91
C ILE A 119 -21.74 -2.61 14.38
N GLU A 120 -21.14 -3.75 14.73
CA GLU A 120 -20.74 -4.05 16.10
C GLU A 120 -19.35 -3.52 16.39
N GLN A 121 -19.24 -2.68 17.40
CA GLN A 121 -17.93 -2.23 17.87
C GLN A 121 -17.28 -3.35 18.70
N GLY A 122 -15.98 -3.51 18.54
CA GLY A 122 -15.23 -4.49 19.30
C GLY A 122 -15.03 -5.83 18.62
N LEU A 123 -15.64 -6.04 17.45
CA LEU A 123 -15.33 -7.21 16.63
C LEU A 123 -14.01 -6.99 15.89
N ASP A 124 -13.22 -8.03 15.83
CA ASP A 124 -11.99 -8.00 15.03
C ASP A 124 -12.33 -7.94 13.55
N GLN A 125 -11.62 -7.10 12.81
CA GLN A 125 -11.71 -7.05 11.37
C GLN A 125 -10.81 -8.15 10.80
N ILE A 126 -11.41 -9.18 10.23
CA ILE A 126 -10.69 -10.36 9.77
C ILE A 126 -10.95 -10.57 8.28
N PHE A 127 -9.88 -10.64 7.51
CA PHE A 127 -9.93 -10.94 6.08
C PHE A 127 -9.13 -12.21 5.80
N VAL A 128 -9.69 -13.08 4.98
CA VAL A 128 -9.14 -14.39 4.68
C VAL A 128 -8.74 -14.45 3.21
N LEU A 129 -7.55 -14.98 2.95
CA LEU A 129 -7.08 -15.21 1.58
C LEU A 129 -7.91 -16.32 0.96
N THR A 130 -8.69 -15.99 -0.07
CA THR A 130 -9.57 -16.96 -0.75
C THR A 130 -9.03 -17.41 -2.10
N ASP A 131 -8.12 -16.63 -2.69
CA ASP A 131 -7.46 -16.98 -3.94
C ASP A 131 -6.04 -16.42 -3.92
N ALA A 132 -5.05 -17.31 -3.82
CA ALA A 132 -3.65 -16.90 -3.75
C ALA A 132 -3.13 -16.38 -5.10
N ASP A 133 -3.65 -16.89 -6.22
CA ASP A 133 -3.18 -16.50 -7.54
C ASP A 133 -3.51 -15.05 -7.86
N THR A 134 -4.67 -14.59 -7.40
CA THR A 134 -5.13 -13.22 -7.61
C THR A 134 -4.93 -12.35 -6.38
N ALA A 135 -4.39 -12.90 -5.28
CA ALA A 135 -4.26 -12.23 -3.99
C ALA A 135 -5.60 -11.64 -3.51
N THR A 136 -6.65 -12.46 -3.62
CA THR A 136 -8.00 -12.04 -3.24
C THR A 136 -8.26 -12.34 -1.78
N TYR A 137 -8.66 -11.31 -1.03
CA TYR A 137 -9.05 -11.41 0.38
C TYR A 137 -10.51 -11.08 0.53
N ARG A 138 -11.21 -11.83 1.38
CA ARG A 138 -12.62 -11.60 1.67
C ARG A 138 -12.85 -11.45 3.16
N CYS A 139 -13.80 -10.60 3.51
CA CYS A 139 -14.22 -10.44 4.90
C CYS A 139 -14.72 -11.78 5.44
N LYS A 140 -14.24 -12.17 6.60
CA LYS A 140 -14.61 -13.43 7.22
C LYS A 140 -16.10 -13.50 7.55
N TYR A 141 -16.73 -12.36 7.81
CA TYR A 141 -18.13 -12.31 8.24
C TYR A 141 -19.10 -12.22 7.07
N CYS A 142 -18.86 -11.33 6.11
CA CYS A 142 -19.80 -11.07 5.02
C CYS A 142 -19.31 -11.51 3.65
N GLU A 143 -18.06 -11.98 3.56
CA GLU A 143 -17.43 -12.47 2.33
C GLU A 143 -17.25 -11.41 1.23
N THR A 144 -17.45 -10.14 1.54
CA THR A 144 -17.18 -9.07 0.60
C THR A 144 -15.69 -9.03 0.29
N GLU A 145 -15.36 -8.95 -0.99
CA GLU A 145 -14.00 -8.91 -1.47
C GLU A 145 -13.38 -7.55 -1.19
N TYR A 146 -12.15 -7.55 -0.65
CA TYR A 146 -11.45 -6.32 -0.35
C TYR A 146 -10.81 -5.73 -1.60
N GLY A 147 -10.84 -4.42 -1.72
CA GLY A 147 -10.11 -3.69 -2.76
C GLY A 147 -10.77 -3.63 -4.11
N LYS A 148 -11.87 -4.34 -4.35
CA LYS A 148 -12.61 -4.20 -5.59
C LYS A 148 -13.66 -3.11 -5.47
N LYS A 149 -13.66 -2.22 -6.45
CA LYS A 149 -14.77 -1.30 -6.61
C LYS A 149 -16.01 -2.13 -6.89
N GLN A 150 -16.99 -2.04 -6.02
CA GLN A 150 -18.32 -2.48 -6.37
C GLN A 150 -18.83 -1.49 -7.41
N GLY A 151 -18.71 -1.89 -8.65
CA GLY A 151 -19.16 -1.11 -9.78
C GLY A 151 -20.64 -1.04 -9.84
#